data_a674360e3a9b1bda06611c0046c142b0
#
_entry.id   a674360e3a9b1bda06611c0046c142b0
#
_cell.length_a   1.000
_cell.length_b   1.000
_cell.length_c   1.000
_cell.angle_alpha   90.00
_cell.angle_beta   90.00
_cell.angle_gamma   90.00
#
_symmetry.space_group_name_H-M   'P 1'
#
loop_
_entity.id
_entity.type
_entity.pdbx_description
1 polymer ?
#
loop_
_entity_poly.entity_id
_entity_poly.type
_entity_poly.pdbx_seq_one_letter_code
_entity_poly.pdbx_strand_id
1 'polypeptide(L)'
;MSDIISGLDARMVLDSRGNPTVEVDCYVGGSLLGRAMVPSGASTGAYEAIELRDGDSSRWLGKGVDSAVNNVVEAIQEALVGMPVDDQKAIDEVMIELDGTPNKANLGANAMLGVSMACLHAGAALHELPLWRYVGGVAGGLMPVPMLNILNGGAHAASNVDVQEFMVMPHGFDTFPEALRAGVECYHSLKRELKADGLLGGVGDEGGFAPNLPANEAGLGYMVRAIEGAGYSTEEIGIALDVASTEFYKDGAYHMDGKELSGEELSDIYASWVDEYPLLSIEDGFAEDDWRSWSHCMRDIGDRVQLVGDDLFVTQTERLSMGIDSKAANAILVKVNQVGTITETLETMDLASAHGFNSVVSHRSGETEDTTIADLAVGTRAGQIKTGAPARSDRVAKYNQLLRISNEVSEYRSPF
;
A
#
# COMPACT_ATOMS: atom_id res chain seq x y z
N MET A 1 34.87 5.36 -1.87
CA MET A 1 34.27 5.25 -3.24
C MET A 1 33.70 6.61 -3.62
N SER A 2 33.55 6.91 -4.90
CA SER A 2 32.79 8.13 -5.30
C SER A 2 31.35 7.96 -4.85
N ASP A 3 30.76 9.01 -4.32
CA ASP A 3 29.36 9.12 -3.90
C ASP A 3 28.44 9.70 -5.01
N ILE A 4 29.04 9.92 -6.19
CA ILE A 4 28.41 10.64 -7.29
C ILE A 4 27.68 9.69 -8.24
N ILE A 5 26.44 10.02 -8.56
CA ILE A 5 25.65 9.35 -9.61
C ILE A 5 26.43 9.47 -10.93
N SER A 6 26.82 8.33 -11.50
CA SER A 6 27.56 8.27 -12.76
C SER A 6 26.70 7.89 -13.95
N GLY A 7 25.48 7.42 -13.73
CA GLY A 7 24.52 7.09 -14.77
C GLY A 7 23.26 6.46 -14.18
N LEU A 8 22.20 6.54 -14.97
CA LEU A 8 20.94 5.83 -14.77
C LEU A 8 20.66 4.95 -16.01
N ASP A 9 20.08 3.79 -15.82
CA ASP A 9 19.54 2.97 -16.88
C ASP A 9 18.12 2.56 -16.52
N ALA A 10 17.27 2.39 -17.50
CA ALA A 10 15.89 2.03 -17.25
C ALA A 10 15.38 1.05 -18.32
N ARG A 11 14.44 0.23 -17.92
CA ARG A 11 13.79 -0.71 -18.82
C ARG A 11 12.36 -1.01 -18.42
N MET A 12 11.61 -1.50 -19.37
CA MET A 12 10.31 -2.08 -19.12
C MET A 12 10.48 -3.47 -18.52
N VAL A 13 9.71 -3.75 -17.45
CA VAL A 13 9.50 -5.07 -16.86
C VAL A 13 8.01 -5.33 -16.75
N LEU A 14 7.58 -6.50 -16.26
CA LEU A 14 6.16 -6.83 -16.09
C LEU A 14 5.76 -6.79 -14.61
N ASP A 15 4.59 -6.24 -14.34
CA ASP A 15 3.93 -6.34 -13.05
C ASP A 15 3.22 -7.71 -12.87
N SER A 16 2.68 -7.98 -11.70
CA SER A 16 1.97 -9.21 -11.33
C SER A 16 0.69 -9.49 -12.14
N ARG A 17 0.21 -8.49 -12.90
CA ARG A 17 -0.93 -8.59 -13.81
C ARG A 17 -0.49 -8.78 -15.27
N GLY A 18 0.83 -8.82 -15.53
CA GLY A 18 1.41 -8.90 -16.86
C GLY A 18 1.37 -7.58 -17.64
N ASN A 19 1.14 -6.45 -16.96
CA ASN A 19 1.25 -5.13 -17.59
C ASN A 19 2.67 -4.60 -17.49
N PRO A 20 3.13 -3.81 -18.48
CA PRO A 20 4.42 -3.11 -18.40
C PRO A 20 4.51 -2.19 -17.18
N THR A 21 5.69 -2.15 -16.56
CA THR A 21 6.09 -1.14 -15.58
C THR A 21 7.58 -0.82 -15.74
N VAL A 22 8.10 0.12 -14.95
CA VAL A 22 9.46 0.66 -15.06
C VAL A 22 10.38 0.02 -14.02
N GLU A 23 11.54 -0.46 -14.46
CA GLU A 23 12.68 -0.78 -13.59
C GLU A 23 13.81 0.22 -13.88
N VAL A 24 14.45 0.71 -12.81
CA VAL A 24 15.57 1.66 -12.89
C VAL A 24 16.80 1.11 -12.18
N ASP A 25 17.96 1.28 -12.81
CA ASP A 25 19.29 1.04 -12.26
C ASP A 25 19.98 2.36 -11.98
N CYS A 26 20.58 2.53 -10.78
CA CYS A 26 21.41 3.65 -10.41
C CYS A 26 22.89 3.22 -10.30
N TYR A 27 23.75 3.88 -11.08
CA TYR A 27 25.18 3.65 -11.10
C TYR A 27 25.92 4.76 -10.32
N VAL A 28 26.81 4.37 -9.41
CA VAL A 28 27.64 5.26 -8.63
C VAL A 28 29.11 4.91 -8.84
N GLY A 29 29.93 5.87 -9.27
CA GLY A 29 31.33 5.63 -9.60
C GLY A 29 31.56 4.54 -10.67
N GLY A 30 30.60 4.37 -11.58
CA GLY A 30 30.61 3.35 -12.65
C GLY A 30 30.15 1.95 -12.23
N SER A 31 29.73 1.76 -10.98
CA SER A 31 29.20 0.48 -10.48
C SER A 31 27.69 0.56 -10.26
N LEU A 32 26.94 -0.49 -10.64
CA LEU A 32 25.53 -0.61 -10.28
C LEU A 32 25.41 -0.79 -8.76
N LEU A 33 24.81 0.17 -8.08
CA LEU A 33 24.60 0.13 -6.62
C LEU A 33 23.13 0.01 -6.23
N GLY A 34 22.20 0.58 -7.01
CA GLY A 34 20.77 0.55 -6.70
C GLY A 34 19.93 0.08 -7.87
N ARG A 35 18.87 -0.67 -7.59
CA ARG A 35 17.84 -1.09 -8.53
C ARG A 35 16.48 -1.05 -7.86
N ALA A 36 15.47 -0.60 -8.58
CA ALA A 36 14.09 -0.61 -8.10
C ALA A 36 13.09 -0.84 -9.24
N MET A 37 11.96 -1.44 -8.90
CA MET A 37 10.83 -1.65 -9.81
C MET A 37 9.58 -0.96 -9.26
N VAL A 38 8.86 -0.25 -10.11
CA VAL A 38 7.72 0.58 -9.71
C VAL A 38 6.43 -0.24 -9.71
N PRO A 39 5.61 -0.18 -8.64
CA PRO A 39 4.28 -0.78 -8.61
C PRO A 39 3.27 0.04 -9.42
N SER A 40 2.13 -0.57 -9.80
CA SER A 40 1.06 0.05 -10.60
C SER A 40 -0.32 -0.22 -10.03
N GLY A 41 -1.18 0.80 -9.91
CA GLY A 41 -2.56 0.66 -9.44
C GLY A 41 -3.51 0.04 -10.48
N ALA A 42 -4.60 -0.59 -10.02
CA ALA A 42 -5.76 -0.95 -10.85
C ALA A 42 -6.84 0.13 -10.74
N SER A 43 -7.31 0.40 -9.52
CA SER A 43 -8.05 1.58 -9.15
C SER A 43 -7.06 2.69 -8.80
N THR A 44 -7.33 3.91 -9.20
CA THR A 44 -6.48 5.08 -8.91
C THR A 44 -7.38 6.20 -8.42
N GLY A 45 -7.04 6.77 -7.26
CA GLY A 45 -7.71 7.99 -6.75
C GLY A 45 -7.56 9.14 -7.75
N ALA A 46 -8.56 10.00 -7.83
CA ALA A 46 -8.59 11.10 -8.81
C ALA A 46 -7.42 12.09 -8.66
N TYR A 47 -6.79 12.09 -7.50
CA TYR A 47 -5.71 13.03 -7.14
C TYR A 47 -4.31 12.40 -7.15
N GLU A 48 -4.18 11.13 -7.54
CA GLU A 48 -2.87 10.48 -7.65
C GLU A 48 -1.97 11.15 -8.71
N ALA A 49 -0.66 11.09 -8.50
CA ALA A 49 0.31 11.47 -9.52
C ALA A 49 0.20 10.56 -10.75
N ILE A 50 0.46 11.12 -11.93
CA ILE A 50 0.23 10.45 -13.21
C ILE A 50 1.25 9.34 -13.45
N GLU A 51 0.77 8.11 -13.57
CA GLU A 51 1.52 7.01 -14.16
C GLU A 51 1.56 7.19 -15.68
N LEU A 52 2.72 7.52 -16.23
CA LEU A 52 2.85 7.80 -17.66
C LEU A 52 2.75 6.50 -18.48
N ARG A 53 1.78 6.45 -19.38
CA ARG A 53 1.51 5.38 -20.32
C ARG A 53 1.58 5.88 -21.75
N ASP A 54 2.11 5.06 -22.67
CA ASP A 54 2.30 5.45 -24.06
C ASP A 54 0.99 5.65 -24.84
N GLY A 55 -0.10 5.01 -24.43
CA GLY A 55 -1.42 5.14 -25.04
C GLY A 55 -1.56 4.48 -26.42
N ASP A 56 -0.52 3.86 -26.95
CA ASP A 56 -0.55 3.15 -28.25
C ASP A 56 -1.27 1.80 -28.11
N SER A 57 -2.52 1.75 -28.49
CA SER A 57 -3.35 0.54 -28.41
C SER A 57 -2.84 -0.64 -29.24
N SER A 58 -1.94 -0.40 -30.22
CA SER A 58 -1.34 -1.45 -31.04
C SER A 58 -0.22 -2.22 -30.30
N ARG A 59 0.28 -1.66 -29.19
CA ARG A 59 1.34 -2.23 -28.35
C ARG A 59 0.89 -2.22 -26.89
N TRP A 60 1.03 -3.35 -26.21
CA TRP A 60 0.68 -3.49 -24.79
C TRP A 60 -0.74 -3.00 -24.44
N LEU A 61 -1.67 -3.03 -25.38
CA LEU A 61 -3.04 -2.55 -25.23
C LEU A 61 -3.12 -1.07 -24.72
N GLY A 62 -2.14 -0.23 -25.11
CA GLY A 62 -2.02 1.15 -24.66
C GLY A 62 -1.27 1.36 -23.35
N LYS A 63 -0.86 0.26 -22.67
CA LYS A 63 -0.23 0.32 -21.34
C LYS A 63 1.31 0.33 -21.39
N GLY A 64 1.94 0.56 -22.57
CA GLY A 64 3.39 0.69 -22.70
C GLY A 64 3.96 1.78 -21.80
N VAL A 65 5.26 1.68 -21.48
CA VAL A 65 6.00 2.63 -20.63
C VAL A 65 7.29 3.12 -21.29
N ASP A 66 7.38 3.01 -22.60
CA ASP A 66 8.58 3.42 -23.35
C ASP A 66 8.88 4.92 -23.13
N SER A 67 7.85 5.77 -23.06
CA SER A 67 8.00 7.21 -22.77
C SER A 67 8.58 7.46 -21.39
N ALA A 68 8.11 6.76 -20.36
CA ALA A 68 8.63 6.87 -19.00
C ALA A 68 10.09 6.38 -18.91
N VAL A 69 10.41 5.26 -19.57
CA VAL A 69 11.79 4.74 -19.67
C VAL A 69 12.70 5.75 -20.36
N ASN A 70 12.28 6.35 -21.48
CA ASN A 70 13.05 7.38 -22.17
C ASN A 70 13.28 8.61 -21.29
N ASN A 71 12.27 9.07 -20.54
CA ASN A 71 12.42 10.18 -19.60
C ASN A 71 13.52 9.92 -18.55
N VAL A 72 13.66 8.67 -18.08
CA VAL A 72 14.74 8.32 -17.14
C VAL A 72 16.11 8.41 -17.81
N VAL A 73 16.30 7.79 -18.99
CA VAL A 73 17.63 7.66 -19.61
C VAL A 73 18.07 8.92 -20.36
N GLU A 74 17.16 9.84 -20.59
CA GLU A 74 17.45 11.14 -21.25
C GLU A 74 17.40 12.28 -20.22
N ALA A 75 16.21 12.86 -19.98
CA ALA A 75 16.04 14.09 -19.22
C ALA A 75 16.46 13.96 -17.75
N ILE A 76 16.01 12.90 -17.04
CA ILE A 76 16.33 12.74 -15.61
C ILE A 76 17.81 12.42 -15.43
N GLN A 77 18.37 11.52 -16.24
CA GLN A 77 19.79 11.22 -16.19
C GLN A 77 20.66 12.47 -16.40
N GLU A 78 20.35 13.29 -17.41
CA GLU A 78 21.10 14.52 -17.69
C GLU A 78 21.10 15.47 -16.48
N ALA A 79 19.97 15.57 -15.78
CA ALA A 79 19.83 16.43 -14.61
C ALA A 79 20.55 15.91 -13.36
N LEU A 80 20.63 14.56 -13.16
CA LEU A 80 21.11 13.98 -11.90
C LEU A 80 22.55 13.49 -11.95
N VAL A 81 23.12 13.19 -13.12
CA VAL A 81 24.54 12.79 -13.21
C VAL A 81 25.45 13.88 -12.68
N GLY A 82 26.29 13.51 -11.72
CA GLY A 82 27.17 14.44 -11.00
C GLY A 82 26.67 14.86 -9.61
N MET A 83 25.43 14.50 -9.23
CA MET A 83 24.90 14.72 -7.88
C MET A 83 25.34 13.62 -6.90
N PRO A 84 25.48 13.94 -5.60
CA PRO A 84 25.65 12.93 -4.55
C PRO A 84 24.40 12.03 -4.47
N VAL A 85 24.60 10.70 -4.43
CA VAL A 85 23.49 9.73 -4.42
C VAL A 85 22.81 9.63 -3.05
N ASP A 86 23.43 10.07 -1.99
CA ASP A 86 22.91 10.08 -0.62
C ASP A 86 22.17 11.37 -0.25
N ASP A 87 22.09 12.33 -1.16
CA ASP A 87 21.22 13.50 -1.01
C ASP A 87 19.84 13.26 -1.66
N GLN A 88 19.07 12.33 -1.07
CA GLN A 88 17.77 11.92 -1.58
C GLN A 88 16.83 13.10 -1.83
N LYS A 89 16.83 14.07 -0.91
CA LYS A 89 15.95 15.23 -1.01
C LYS A 89 16.30 16.09 -2.24
N ALA A 90 17.57 16.39 -2.44
CA ALA A 90 18.00 17.17 -3.59
C ALA A 90 17.73 16.44 -4.92
N ILE A 91 17.90 15.12 -4.96
CA ILE A 91 17.57 14.29 -6.14
C ILE A 91 16.10 14.41 -6.49
N ASP A 92 15.20 14.22 -5.50
CA ASP A 92 13.76 14.27 -5.72
C ASP A 92 13.29 15.68 -6.08
N GLU A 93 13.83 16.72 -5.42
CA GLU A 93 13.54 18.13 -5.73
C GLU A 93 13.92 18.49 -7.18
N VAL A 94 15.10 18.06 -7.65
CA VAL A 94 15.50 18.30 -9.06
C VAL A 94 14.54 17.63 -10.04
N MET A 95 14.07 16.43 -9.76
CA MET A 95 13.08 15.75 -10.61
C MET A 95 11.72 16.46 -10.60
N ILE A 96 11.27 16.94 -9.43
CA ILE A 96 10.02 17.69 -9.28
C ILE A 96 10.09 19.02 -10.08
N GLU A 97 11.19 19.75 -9.95
CA GLU A 97 11.41 20.99 -10.72
C GLU A 97 11.49 20.72 -12.22
N LEU A 98 12.12 19.64 -12.64
CA LEU A 98 12.25 19.22 -14.05
C LEU A 98 10.89 18.85 -14.65
N ASP A 99 10.03 18.17 -13.91
CA ASP A 99 8.66 17.86 -14.34
C ASP A 99 7.81 19.12 -14.44
N GLY A 100 7.86 19.99 -13.44
CA GLY A 100 7.21 21.30 -13.40
C GLY A 100 5.69 21.25 -13.35
N THR A 101 5.06 20.07 -13.17
CA THR A 101 3.60 19.92 -13.01
C THR A 101 3.25 19.41 -11.62
N PRO A 102 2.06 19.76 -11.07
CA PRO A 102 1.71 19.34 -9.71
C PRO A 102 1.48 17.84 -9.58
N ASN A 103 1.17 17.14 -10.67
CA ASN A 103 0.83 15.72 -10.70
C ASN A 103 1.82 14.86 -11.50
N LYS A 104 3.01 15.38 -11.79
CA LYS A 104 4.10 14.68 -12.50
C LYS A 104 3.73 14.19 -13.90
N ALA A 105 2.92 14.99 -14.60
CA ALA A 105 2.35 14.63 -15.91
C ALA A 105 3.37 14.65 -17.06
N ASN A 106 4.50 15.36 -16.93
CA ASN A 106 5.50 15.47 -18.00
C ASN A 106 6.49 14.31 -17.98
N LEU A 107 7.10 14.00 -16.84
CA LEU A 107 8.06 12.90 -16.70
C LEU A 107 7.38 11.55 -16.41
N GLY A 108 6.27 11.58 -15.67
CA GLY A 108 5.57 10.42 -15.13
C GLY A 108 6.02 10.05 -13.73
N ALA A 109 5.07 9.86 -12.82
CA ALA A 109 5.34 9.42 -11.46
C ALA A 109 6.09 8.08 -11.42
N ASN A 110 5.84 7.19 -12.37
CA ASN A 110 6.54 5.92 -12.51
C ASN A 110 8.02 6.09 -12.87
N ALA A 111 8.36 7.01 -13.77
CA ALA A 111 9.77 7.33 -14.07
C ALA A 111 10.48 7.94 -12.86
N MET A 112 9.86 8.94 -12.23
CA MET A 112 10.42 9.65 -11.08
C MET A 112 10.60 8.74 -9.88
N LEU A 113 9.58 7.93 -9.53
CA LEU A 113 9.67 6.99 -8.41
C LEU A 113 10.72 5.91 -8.65
N GLY A 114 10.81 5.38 -9.86
CA GLY A 114 11.84 4.39 -10.20
C GLY A 114 13.24 4.91 -9.91
N VAL A 115 13.52 6.15 -10.29
CA VAL A 115 14.80 6.83 -10.01
C VAL A 115 14.97 7.10 -8.52
N SER A 116 13.96 7.66 -7.86
CA SER A 116 13.98 7.97 -6.43
C SER A 116 14.29 6.73 -5.59
N MET A 117 13.62 5.61 -5.84
CA MET A 117 13.86 4.34 -5.16
C MET A 117 15.24 3.75 -5.50
N ALA A 118 15.65 3.76 -6.77
CA ALA A 118 16.97 3.25 -7.16
C ALA A 118 18.11 4.04 -6.53
N CYS A 119 18.00 5.36 -6.43
CA CYS A 119 18.96 6.22 -5.72
C CYS A 119 18.96 5.93 -4.21
N LEU A 120 17.80 5.71 -3.59
CA LEU A 120 17.69 5.31 -2.18
C LEU A 120 18.45 4.00 -1.90
N HIS A 121 18.26 2.98 -2.75
CA HIS A 121 19.00 1.71 -2.68
C HIS A 121 20.52 1.92 -2.87
N ALA A 122 20.90 2.77 -3.83
CA ALA A 122 22.30 3.06 -4.09
C ALA A 122 22.97 3.80 -2.91
N GLY A 123 22.25 4.73 -2.28
CA GLY A 123 22.70 5.42 -1.06
C GLY A 123 22.92 4.45 0.10
N ALA A 124 21.97 3.55 0.34
CA ALA A 124 22.10 2.51 1.34
C ALA A 124 23.32 1.60 1.08
N ALA A 125 23.50 1.15 -0.16
CA ALA A 125 24.62 0.31 -0.57
C ALA A 125 25.96 1.03 -0.47
N LEU A 126 26.03 2.33 -0.80
CA LEU A 126 27.22 3.17 -0.66
C LEU A 126 27.70 3.22 0.79
N HIS A 127 26.78 3.32 1.74
CA HIS A 127 27.05 3.34 3.17
C HIS A 127 27.17 1.95 3.82
N GLU A 128 27.06 0.88 3.04
CA GLU A 128 27.08 -0.52 3.52
C GLU A 128 25.99 -0.79 4.59
N LEU A 129 24.82 -0.16 4.46
CA LEU A 129 23.70 -0.30 5.38
C LEU A 129 22.55 -1.09 4.72
N PRO A 130 21.82 -1.93 5.50
CA PRO A 130 20.52 -2.42 5.07
C PRO A 130 19.58 -1.23 4.81
N LEU A 131 18.70 -1.36 3.81
CA LEU A 131 17.84 -0.25 3.39
C LEU A 131 16.97 0.31 4.54
N TRP A 132 16.36 -0.57 5.36
CA TRP A 132 15.57 -0.14 6.52
C TRP A 132 16.37 0.70 7.51
N ARG A 133 17.66 0.38 7.68
CA ARG A 133 18.56 1.13 8.59
C ARG A 133 18.97 2.47 7.98
N TYR A 134 19.20 2.51 6.68
CA TYR A 134 19.51 3.74 5.96
C TYR A 134 18.35 4.73 6.03
N VAL A 135 17.12 4.27 5.79
CA VAL A 135 15.90 5.08 5.90
C VAL A 135 15.65 5.56 7.33
N GLY A 136 15.74 4.66 8.32
CA GLY A 136 15.33 4.96 9.69
C GLY A 136 16.43 5.54 10.57
N GLY A 137 17.70 5.54 10.11
CA GLY A 137 18.83 5.99 10.88
C GLY A 137 18.94 5.25 12.23
N VAL A 138 19.28 6.00 13.29
CA VAL A 138 19.43 5.43 14.65
C VAL A 138 18.09 5.12 15.33
N ALA A 139 17.01 5.71 14.87
CA ALA A 139 15.66 5.54 15.43
C ALA A 139 14.83 4.46 14.72
N GLY A 140 15.27 4.00 13.54
CA GLY A 140 14.57 2.96 12.77
C GLY A 140 14.55 1.59 13.46
N GLY A 141 13.67 0.72 13.01
CA GLY A 141 13.63 -0.67 13.46
C GLY A 141 12.43 -1.01 14.35
N LEU A 142 11.23 -0.93 13.79
CA LEU A 142 10.01 -1.54 14.35
C LEU A 142 9.41 -2.47 13.29
N MET A 143 9.23 -3.75 13.64
CA MET A 143 8.55 -4.69 12.74
C MET A 143 7.06 -4.35 12.68
N PRO A 144 6.48 -4.21 11.47
CA PRO A 144 5.08 -3.83 11.30
C PRO A 144 4.13 -4.99 11.57
N VAL A 145 2.91 -4.70 12.06
CA VAL A 145 1.80 -5.66 12.04
C VAL A 145 1.39 -5.92 10.58
N PRO A 146 1.41 -7.17 10.11
CA PRO A 146 0.99 -7.48 8.75
C PRO A 146 -0.53 -7.51 8.65
N MET A 147 -1.08 -6.82 7.65
CA MET A 147 -2.48 -6.86 7.23
C MET A 147 -2.56 -7.77 6.00
N LEU A 148 -2.99 -9.02 6.21
CA LEU A 148 -2.99 -10.03 5.14
C LEU A 148 -4.36 -10.10 4.50
N ASN A 149 -4.49 -9.63 3.25
CA ASN A 149 -5.73 -9.71 2.48
C ASN A 149 -6.00 -11.15 2.05
N ILE A 150 -6.92 -11.85 2.75
CA ILE A 150 -7.19 -13.27 2.50
C ILE A 150 -8.52 -13.54 1.81
N LEU A 151 -9.45 -12.53 1.76
CA LEU A 151 -10.70 -12.61 1.01
C LEU A 151 -10.92 -11.32 0.23
N ASN A 152 -11.19 -11.44 -1.06
CA ASN A 152 -11.35 -10.34 -2.01
C ASN A 152 -12.78 -10.20 -2.51
N GLY A 153 -13.22 -8.95 -2.69
CA GLY A 153 -14.40 -8.55 -3.43
C GLY A 153 -14.13 -7.32 -4.29
N GLY A 154 -15.13 -6.49 -4.52
CA GLY A 154 -15.01 -5.22 -5.25
C GLY A 154 -14.30 -5.34 -6.59
N ALA A 155 -13.45 -4.36 -6.90
CA ALA A 155 -12.65 -4.34 -8.13
C ALA A 155 -11.54 -5.42 -8.17
N HIS A 156 -11.18 -6.03 -7.04
CA HIS A 156 -10.12 -7.04 -6.94
C HIS A 156 -10.60 -8.46 -7.26
N ALA A 157 -11.90 -8.68 -7.45
CA ALA A 157 -12.46 -10.01 -7.68
C ALA A 157 -13.70 -9.99 -8.59
N ALA A 158 -13.87 -11.03 -9.39
CA ALA A 158 -15.12 -11.27 -10.11
C ALA A 158 -16.14 -11.96 -9.18
N SER A 159 -16.60 -11.26 -8.13
CA SER A 159 -17.56 -11.73 -7.14
C SER A 159 -18.70 -10.73 -6.96
N ASN A 160 -19.70 -11.08 -6.14
CA ASN A 160 -20.81 -10.20 -5.80
C ASN A 160 -20.63 -9.47 -4.46
N VAL A 161 -19.43 -9.49 -3.90
CA VAL A 161 -19.09 -8.79 -2.67
C VAL A 161 -18.61 -7.39 -3.02
N ASP A 162 -19.21 -6.35 -2.43
CA ASP A 162 -18.87 -4.94 -2.72
C ASP A 162 -17.58 -4.51 -1.99
N VAL A 163 -17.40 -4.93 -0.73
CA VAL A 163 -16.17 -4.68 0.06
C VAL A 163 -14.97 -5.33 -0.63
N GLN A 164 -13.94 -4.52 -0.90
CA GLN A 164 -12.82 -4.92 -1.76
C GLN A 164 -11.87 -5.91 -1.11
N GLU A 165 -11.56 -5.72 0.19
CA GLU A 165 -10.62 -6.57 0.91
C GLU A 165 -11.06 -6.86 2.35
N PHE A 166 -10.88 -8.12 2.75
CA PHE A 166 -11.00 -8.57 4.13
C PHE A 166 -9.64 -9.12 4.57
N MET A 167 -9.05 -8.46 5.56
CA MET A 167 -7.71 -8.73 6.03
C MET A 167 -7.71 -9.30 7.44
N VAL A 168 -6.81 -10.25 7.73
CA VAL A 168 -6.46 -10.63 9.10
C VAL A 168 -5.28 -9.79 9.58
N MET A 169 -5.37 -9.33 10.83
CA MET A 169 -4.36 -8.54 11.53
C MET A 169 -3.87 -9.30 12.77
N PRO A 170 -2.80 -10.10 12.68
CA PRO A 170 -2.24 -10.80 13.84
C PRO A 170 -1.42 -9.83 14.71
N HIS A 171 -2.11 -9.09 15.58
CA HIS A 171 -1.55 -8.03 16.40
C HIS A 171 -1.15 -8.46 17.82
N GLY A 172 -1.69 -9.56 18.33
CA GLY A 172 -1.47 -10.06 19.69
C GLY A 172 -0.29 -11.03 19.84
N PHE A 173 0.81 -10.84 19.10
CA PHE A 173 2.00 -11.68 19.10
C PHE A 173 3.24 -10.93 19.58
N ASP A 174 4.22 -11.67 20.11
CA ASP A 174 5.47 -11.09 20.59
C ASP A 174 6.49 -10.82 19.47
N THR A 175 6.35 -11.49 18.32
CA THR A 175 7.31 -11.40 17.21
C THR A 175 6.62 -11.40 15.85
N PHE A 176 7.22 -10.73 14.87
CA PHE A 176 6.73 -10.73 13.49
C PHE A 176 6.65 -12.14 12.87
N PRO A 177 7.65 -13.06 13.03
CA PRO A 177 7.52 -14.40 12.48
C PRO A 177 6.32 -15.19 13.01
N GLU A 178 5.97 -15.04 14.31
CA GLU A 178 4.79 -15.70 14.88
C GLU A 178 3.50 -15.06 14.36
N ALA A 179 3.44 -13.74 14.28
CA ALA A 179 2.32 -13.01 13.67
C ALA A 179 2.09 -13.43 12.21
N LEU A 180 3.15 -13.48 11.40
CA LEU A 180 3.05 -13.92 10.01
C LEU A 180 2.61 -15.39 9.91
N ARG A 181 3.13 -16.30 10.75
CA ARG A 181 2.71 -17.70 10.82
C ARG A 181 1.20 -17.78 11.05
N ALA A 182 0.70 -17.06 12.05
CA ALA A 182 -0.71 -17.05 12.38
C ALA A 182 -1.57 -16.57 11.21
N GLY A 183 -1.17 -15.49 10.51
CA GLY A 183 -1.86 -15.01 9.32
C GLY A 183 -1.88 -16.03 8.18
N VAL A 184 -0.78 -16.75 7.95
CA VAL A 184 -0.71 -17.85 6.96
C VAL A 184 -1.63 -19.00 7.33
N GLU A 185 -1.69 -19.38 8.60
CA GLU A 185 -2.57 -20.44 9.10
C GLU A 185 -4.05 -20.04 8.95
N CYS A 186 -4.41 -18.77 9.18
CA CYS A 186 -5.75 -18.23 8.90
C CYS A 186 -6.09 -18.31 7.40
N TYR A 187 -5.16 -17.95 6.49
CA TYR A 187 -5.35 -18.09 5.04
C TYR A 187 -5.69 -19.53 4.65
N HIS A 188 -4.96 -20.50 5.16
CA HIS A 188 -5.23 -21.93 4.91
C HIS A 188 -6.51 -22.42 5.58
N SER A 189 -6.87 -21.87 6.73
CA SER A 189 -8.15 -22.14 7.40
C SER A 189 -9.31 -21.65 6.57
N LEU A 190 -9.27 -20.39 6.10
CA LEU A 190 -10.30 -19.82 5.20
C LEU A 190 -10.51 -20.69 3.95
N LYS A 191 -9.42 -21.18 3.35
CA LYS A 191 -9.49 -22.09 2.20
C LYS A 191 -10.29 -23.36 2.52
N ARG A 192 -10.10 -23.95 3.72
CA ARG A 192 -10.85 -25.14 4.15
C ARG A 192 -12.33 -24.84 4.35
N GLU A 193 -12.64 -23.71 5.00
CA GLU A 193 -14.01 -23.27 5.28
C GLU A 193 -14.78 -23.04 3.96
N LEU A 194 -14.22 -22.23 3.05
CA LEU A 194 -14.83 -21.96 1.73
C LEU A 194 -15.01 -23.24 0.91
N LYS A 195 -14.06 -24.18 0.99
CA LYS A 195 -14.18 -25.48 0.31
C LYS A 195 -15.29 -26.34 0.90
N ALA A 196 -15.43 -26.35 2.22
CA ALA A 196 -16.48 -27.14 2.91
C ALA A 196 -17.89 -26.63 2.53
N ASP A 197 -18.05 -25.33 2.36
CA ASP A 197 -19.31 -24.70 1.97
C ASP A 197 -19.53 -24.65 0.45
N GLY A 198 -18.59 -25.19 -0.36
CA GLY A 198 -18.69 -25.21 -1.82
C GLY A 198 -18.46 -23.84 -2.49
N LEU A 199 -17.88 -22.88 -1.76
CA LEU A 199 -17.66 -21.50 -2.19
C LEU A 199 -16.20 -21.21 -2.62
N LEU A 200 -15.33 -22.21 -2.58
CA LEU A 200 -13.94 -22.02 -3.00
C LEU A 200 -13.88 -21.80 -4.50
N GLY A 201 -13.62 -20.56 -4.88
CA GLY A 201 -13.43 -20.10 -6.26
C GLY A 201 -11.97 -19.83 -6.59
N GLY A 202 -11.74 -18.87 -7.49
CA GLY A 202 -10.43 -18.34 -7.83
C GLY A 202 -9.82 -17.49 -6.70
N VAL A 203 -8.69 -16.86 -7.03
CA VAL A 203 -8.06 -15.83 -6.19
C VAL A 203 -8.09 -14.50 -6.90
N GLY A 204 -8.17 -13.41 -6.16
CA GLY A 204 -8.07 -12.04 -6.66
C GLY A 204 -6.62 -11.66 -7.02
N ASP A 205 -6.47 -10.43 -7.48
CA ASP A 205 -5.18 -9.88 -7.91
C ASP A 205 -4.13 -9.88 -6.80
N GLU A 206 -4.56 -9.82 -5.54
CA GLU A 206 -3.69 -9.81 -4.36
C GLU A 206 -3.53 -11.16 -3.67
N GLY A 207 -4.10 -12.21 -4.26
CA GLY A 207 -3.94 -13.60 -3.80
C GLY A 207 -4.97 -14.08 -2.78
N GLY A 208 -5.88 -13.22 -2.31
CA GLY A 208 -7.03 -13.59 -1.47
C GLY A 208 -8.09 -14.38 -2.25
N PHE A 209 -8.90 -15.19 -1.56
CA PHE A 209 -9.99 -15.95 -2.18
C PHE A 209 -11.13 -15.02 -2.57
N ALA A 210 -11.82 -15.33 -3.66
CA ALA A 210 -12.90 -14.53 -4.25
C ALA A 210 -14.23 -15.31 -4.30
N PRO A 211 -14.88 -15.57 -3.16
CA PRO A 211 -16.17 -16.26 -3.13
C PRO A 211 -17.32 -15.33 -3.53
N ASN A 212 -18.43 -15.93 -4.03
CA ASN A 212 -19.72 -15.25 -4.01
C ASN A 212 -20.37 -15.45 -2.64
N LEU A 213 -20.75 -14.35 -1.98
CA LEU A 213 -21.37 -14.39 -0.65
C LEU A 213 -22.77 -13.78 -0.69
N PRO A 214 -23.66 -14.14 0.27
CA PRO A 214 -25.03 -13.62 0.30
C PRO A 214 -25.11 -12.12 0.64
N ALA A 215 -24.12 -11.59 1.33
CA ALA A 215 -23.96 -10.19 1.72
C ALA A 215 -22.51 -9.91 2.10
N ASN A 216 -22.11 -8.63 2.17
CA ASN A 216 -20.75 -8.22 2.59
C ASN A 216 -20.42 -8.68 4.02
N GLU A 217 -21.38 -8.60 4.94
CA GLU A 217 -21.22 -9.05 6.33
C GLU A 217 -20.87 -10.53 6.45
N ALA A 218 -21.30 -11.38 5.52
CA ALA A 218 -20.92 -12.79 5.51
C ALA A 218 -19.39 -12.96 5.36
N GLY A 219 -18.70 -12.02 4.72
CA GLY A 219 -17.23 -11.97 4.67
C GLY A 219 -16.62 -11.89 6.07
N LEU A 220 -17.12 -11.01 6.93
CA LEU A 220 -16.67 -10.90 8.34
C LEU A 220 -16.87 -12.21 9.10
N GLY A 221 -18.03 -12.86 8.91
CA GLY A 221 -18.29 -14.20 9.51
C GLY A 221 -17.28 -15.25 9.04
N TYR A 222 -16.89 -15.25 7.76
CA TYR A 222 -15.83 -16.16 7.26
C TYR A 222 -14.46 -15.82 7.83
N MET A 223 -14.15 -14.54 8.06
CA MET A 223 -12.90 -14.14 8.70
C MET A 223 -12.80 -14.65 10.14
N VAL A 224 -13.87 -14.52 10.93
CA VAL A 224 -13.93 -15.10 12.31
C VAL A 224 -13.77 -16.63 12.27
N ARG A 225 -14.49 -17.32 11.39
CA ARG A 225 -14.35 -18.78 11.21
C ARG A 225 -12.93 -19.19 10.82
N ALA A 226 -12.26 -18.38 9.98
CA ALA A 226 -10.89 -18.63 9.56
C ALA A 226 -9.91 -18.50 10.73
N ILE A 227 -10.07 -17.48 11.58
CA ILE A 227 -9.26 -17.25 12.79
C ILE A 227 -9.43 -18.39 13.78
N GLU A 228 -10.67 -18.69 14.18
CA GLU A 228 -10.98 -19.74 15.14
C GLU A 228 -10.60 -21.13 14.60
N GLY A 229 -10.87 -21.41 13.32
CA GLY A 229 -10.52 -22.66 12.65
C GLY A 229 -9.01 -22.87 12.46
N ALA A 230 -8.21 -21.82 12.59
CA ALA A 230 -6.75 -21.87 12.67
C ALA A 230 -6.25 -22.08 14.11
N GLY A 231 -7.14 -21.99 15.11
CA GLY A 231 -6.81 -22.21 16.53
C GLY A 231 -6.42 -20.94 17.29
N TYR A 232 -6.73 -19.77 16.75
CA TYR A 232 -6.46 -18.46 17.37
C TYR A 232 -7.74 -17.83 17.91
N SER A 233 -7.57 -16.90 18.85
CA SER A 233 -8.64 -16.06 19.36
C SER A 233 -8.74 -14.77 18.55
N THR A 234 -9.91 -14.13 18.60
CA THR A 234 -10.14 -12.81 18.04
C THR A 234 -9.50 -11.67 18.85
N GLU A 235 -8.96 -11.98 20.05
CA GLU A 235 -8.12 -11.06 20.82
C GLU A 235 -6.67 -11.04 20.30
N GLU A 236 -6.21 -12.14 19.67
CA GLU A 236 -4.86 -12.24 19.09
C GLU A 236 -4.83 -11.75 17.64
N ILE A 237 -5.94 -11.97 16.90
CA ILE A 237 -6.06 -11.63 15.48
C ILE A 237 -7.35 -10.86 15.26
N GLY A 238 -7.22 -9.59 14.91
CA GLY A 238 -8.35 -8.76 14.49
C GLY A 238 -8.59 -8.81 12.98
N ILE A 239 -9.62 -8.10 12.54
CA ILE A 239 -10.01 -7.96 11.14
C ILE A 239 -9.78 -6.52 10.70
N ALA A 240 -9.35 -6.32 9.46
CA ALA A 240 -9.37 -5.04 8.78
C ALA A 240 -10.11 -5.17 7.46
N LEU A 241 -10.75 -4.08 7.05
CA LEU A 241 -11.43 -3.94 5.77
C LEU A 241 -10.76 -2.87 4.93
N ASP A 242 -10.71 -3.09 3.62
CA ASP A 242 -10.66 -2.05 2.62
C ASP A 242 -12.00 -2.08 1.87
N VAL A 243 -12.77 -1.03 2.04
CA VAL A 243 -14.12 -0.97 1.47
C VAL A 243 -14.09 -0.42 0.05
N ALA A 244 -13.13 0.45 -0.26
CA ALA A 244 -13.01 1.14 -1.55
C ALA A 244 -14.34 1.77 -2.00
N SER A 245 -14.99 2.50 -1.10
CA SER A 245 -16.39 2.95 -1.24
C SER A 245 -16.64 3.86 -2.44
N THR A 246 -15.61 4.51 -2.97
CA THR A 246 -15.70 5.32 -4.20
C THR A 246 -16.21 4.49 -5.38
N GLU A 247 -15.89 3.18 -5.45
CA GLU A 247 -16.28 2.28 -6.54
C GLU A 247 -17.81 2.05 -6.62
N PHE A 248 -18.52 2.15 -5.49
CA PHE A 248 -19.97 2.00 -5.44
C PHE A 248 -20.71 3.27 -4.99
N TYR A 249 -20.01 4.42 -4.94
CA TYR A 249 -20.63 5.73 -4.71
C TYR A 249 -21.09 6.34 -6.02
N LYS A 250 -22.38 6.58 -6.15
CA LYS A 250 -22.97 7.13 -7.35
C LYS A 250 -24.18 8.01 -7.04
N ASP A 251 -24.32 9.12 -7.76
CA ASP A 251 -25.43 10.05 -7.66
C ASP A 251 -25.71 10.56 -6.22
N GLY A 252 -24.66 10.61 -5.37
CA GLY A 252 -24.75 11.09 -3.98
C GLY A 252 -25.14 10.02 -2.95
N ALA A 253 -25.14 8.75 -3.34
CA ALA A 253 -25.49 7.62 -2.48
C ALA A 253 -24.50 6.44 -2.66
N TYR A 254 -24.42 5.58 -1.66
CA TYR A 254 -23.64 4.34 -1.67
C TYR A 254 -24.54 3.16 -2.03
N HIS A 255 -24.11 2.34 -2.97
CA HIS A 255 -24.86 1.18 -3.44
C HIS A 255 -24.22 -0.12 -2.96
N MET A 256 -24.57 -0.59 -1.76
CA MET A 256 -24.00 -1.77 -1.12
C MET A 256 -25.07 -2.82 -0.82
N ASP A 257 -24.81 -4.11 -1.07
CA ASP A 257 -25.76 -5.23 -0.90
C ASP A 257 -27.11 -4.97 -1.58
N GLY A 258 -27.10 -4.29 -2.74
CA GLY A 258 -28.32 -3.96 -3.50
C GLY A 258 -29.19 -2.88 -2.85
N LYS A 259 -28.69 -2.17 -1.84
CA LYS A 259 -29.36 -1.04 -1.17
C LYS A 259 -28.71 0.26 -1.58
N GLU A 260 -29.50 1.32 -1.61
CA GLU A 260 -29.05 2.70 -1.72
C GLU A 260 -29.00 3.32 -0.32
N LEU A 261 -27.81 3.80 0.09
CA LEU A 261 -27.51 4.25 1.44
C LEU A 261 -26.95 5.67 1.42
N SER A 262 -27.36 6.49 2.36
CA SER A 262 -26.64 7.73 2.70
C SER A 262 -25.34 7.41 3.42
N GLY A 263 -24.44 8.40 3.53
CA GLY A 263 -23.21 8.23 4.31
C GLY A 263 -23.47 7.97 5.81
N GLU A 264 -24.55 8.52 6.36
CA GLU A 264 -24.95 8.27 7.76
C GLU A 264 -25.41 6.82 7.94
N GLU A 265 -26.25 6.29 7.03
CA GLU A 265 -26.69 4.88 7.07
C GLU A 265 -25.53 3.89 6.86
N LEU A 266 -24.55 4.24 6.02
CA LEU A 266 -23.34 3.43 5.85
C LEU A 266 -22.47 3.47 7.12
N SER A 267 -22.36 4.62 7.79
CA SER A 267 -21.69 4.74 9.09
C SER A 267 -22.34 3.87 10.17
N ASP A 268 -23.70 3.81 10.21
CA ASP A 268 -24.45 2.94 11.13
C ASP A 268 -24.13 1.46 10.90
N ILE A 269 -23.97 1.04 9.65
CA ILE A 269 -23.56 -0.34 9.30
C ILE A 269 -22.16 -0.62 9.85
N TYR A 270 -21.19 0.28 9.65
CA TYR A 270 -19.85 0.10 10.20
C TYR A 270 -19.85 0.05 11.72
N ALA A 271 -20.66 0.88 12.38
CA ALA A 271 -20.79 0.86 13.83
C ALA A 271 -21.33 -0.50 14.32
N SER A 272 -22.33 -1.08 13.64
CA SER A 272 -22.83 -2.42 13.93
C SER A 272 -21.74 -3.48 13.74
N TRP A 273 -20.97 -3.42 12.67
CA TRP A 273 -19.87 -4.36 12.43
C TRP A 273 -18.76 -4.26 13.48
N VAL A 274 -18.44 -3.04 13.95
CA VAL A 274 -17.48 -2.84 15.05
C VAL A 274 -18.01 -3.41 16.37
N ASP A 275 -19.33 -3.37 16.60
CA ASP A 275 -19.94 -3.95 17.80
C ASP A 275 -19.99 -5.49 17.79
N GLU A 276 -20.12 -6.11 16.60
CA GLU A 276 -20.37 -7.54 16.43
C GLU A 276 -19.11 -8.35 16.09
N TYR A 277 -18.12 -7.73 15.46
CA TYR A 277 -16.91 -8.39 14.95
C TYR A 277 -15.63 -7.76 15.52
N PRO A 278 -14.50 -8.49 15.56
CA PRO A 278 -13.20 -7.96 16.02
C PRO A 278 -12.58 -7.04 14.96
N LEU A 279 -13.32 -6.02 14.53
CA LEU A 279 -12.95 -5.09 13.47
C LEU A 279 -12.07 -3.98 14.06
N LEU A 280 -10.80 -3.93 13.64
CA LEU A 280 -9.80 -2.98 14.12
C LEU A 280 -9.55 -1.83 13.16
N SER A 281 -9.82 -2.00 11.86
CA SER A 281 -9.48 -1.00 10.85
C SER A 281 -10.45 -1.05 9.68
N ILE A 282 -10.86 0.14 9.19
CA ILE A 282 -11.68 0.33 8.00
C ILE A 282 -10.94 1.34 7.10
N GLU A 283 -10.53 0.90 5.93
CA GLU A 283 -9.92 1.71 4.90
C GLU A 283 -10.98 2.12 3.88
N ASP A 284 -10.90 3.38 3.43
CA ASP A 284 -11.78 4.01 2.43
C ASP A 284 -13.27 3.66 2.62
N GLY A 285 -13.73 3.83 3.86
CA GLY A 285 -15.12 3.60 4.25
C GLY A 285 -16.12 4.53 3.57
N PHE A 286 -15.67 5.65 3.00
CA PHE A 286 -16.48 6.61 2.24
C PHE A 286 -15.73 7.09 1.01
N ALA A 287 -16.47 7.70 0.07
CA ALA A 287 -15.89 8.26 -1.16
C ALA A 287 -14.85 9.35 -0.86
N GLU A 288 -13.88 9.50 -1.77
CA GLU A 288 -12.68 10.34 -1.61
C GLU A 288 -12.93 11.83 -1.38
N ASP A 289 -14.13 12.33 -1.70
CA ASP A 289 -14.54 13.72 -1.49
C ASP A 289 -15.73 13.89 -0.53
N ASP A 290 -16.24 12.79 0.08
CA ASP A 290 -17.34 12.85 1.06
C ASP A 290 -16.83 13.12 2.49
N TRP A 291 -16.10 14.22 2.66
CA TRP A 291 -15.53 14.66 3.93
C TRP A 291 -16.54 14.70 5.09
N ARG A 292 -17.83 14.92 4.77
CA ARG A 292 -18.89 14.97 5.77
C ARG A 292 -19.13 13.61 6.40
N SER A 293 -19.25 12.57 5.58
CA SER A 293 -19.51 11.20 6.06
C SER A 293 -18.27 10.65 6.79
N TRP A 294 -17.06 10.92 6.29
CA TRP A 294 -15.81 10.62 6.99
C TRP A 294 -15.78 11.21 8.40
N SER A 295 -16.00 12.53 8.53
CA SER A 295 -15.97 13.22 9.83
C SER A 295 -17.14 12.80 10.74
N HIS A 296 -18.27 12.36 10.19
CA HIS A 296 -19.38 11.80 10.95
C HIS A 296 -18.98 10.46 11.57
N CYS A 297 -18.51 9.52 10.76
CA CYS A 297 -18.07 8.21 11.19
C CYS A 297 -16.91 8.29 12.20
N MET A 298 -15.94 9.17 11.96
CA MET A 298 -14.82 9.41 12.89
C MET A 298 -15.29 9.86 14.29
N ARG A 299 -16.35 10.68 14.38
CA ARG A 299 -16.92 11.06 15.70
C ARG A 299 -17.62 9.90 16.39
N ASP A 300 -18.25 9.01 15.62
CA ASP A 300 -19.11 7.96 16.17
C ASP A 300 -18.33 6.72 16.61
N ILE A 301 -17.33 6.32 15.84
CA ILE A 301 -16.57 5.08 16.09
C ILE A 301 -15.05 5.24 16.06
N GLY A 302 -14.50 6.42 15.76
CA GLY A 302 -13.06 6.62 15.59
C GLY A 302 -12.21 6.45 16.85
N ASP A 303 -12.81 6.34 18.03
CA ASP A 303 -12.14 5.97 19.28
C ASP A 303 -12.06 4.44 19.49
N ARG A 304 -12.75 3.65 18.67
CA ARG A 304 -12.85 2.19 18.76
C ARG A 304 -12.23 1.45 17.56
N VAL A 305 -12.08 2.14 16.43
CA VAL A 305 -11.60 1.58 15.17
C VAL A 305 -10.69 2.56 14.46
N GLN A 306 -9.68 2.04 13.78
CA GLN A 306 -8.83 2.82 12.89
C GLN A 306 -9.60 3.11 11.58
N LEU A 307 -9.74 4.40 11.22
CA LEU A 307 -10.26 4.84 9.93
C LEU A 307 -9.09 5.31 9.06
N VAL A 308 -8.83 4.57 7.98
CA VAL A 308 -7.67 4.77 7.10
C VAL A 308 -8.12 5.46 5.83
N GLY A 309 -7.50 6.59 5.48
CA GLY A 309 -7.69 7.22 4.17
C GLY A 309 -6.63 6.74 3.17
N ASP A 310 -7.08 6.09 2.08
CA ASP A 310 -6.29 5.77 0.89
C ASP A 310 -6.56 6.82 -0.20
N ASP A 311 -7.62 6.67 -0.98
CA ASP A 311 -8.02 7.64 -2.01
C ASP A 311 -8.36 9.01 -1.42
N LEU A 312 -8.79 9.05 -0.14
CA LEU A 312 -9.01 10.27 0.60
C LEU A 312 -7.75 11.15 0.67
N PHE A 313 -6.57 10.56 0.86
CA PHE A 313 -5.31 11.28 1.08
C PHE A 313 -4.28 11.15 -0.04
N VAL A 314 -4.31 10.06 -0.80
CA VAL A 314 -3.40 9.73 -1.92
C VAL A 314 -1.92 10.00 -1.59
N THR A 315 -1.51 9.73 -0.34
CA THR A 315 -0.14 9.94 0.17
C THR A 315 0.35 11.39 -0.01
N GLN A 316 -0.55 12.39 0.01
CA GLN A 316 -0.22 13.80 -0.19
C GLN A 316 -0.41 14.62 1.08
N THR A 317 0.58 15.45 1.42
CA THR A 317 0.54 16.33 2.60
C THR A 317 -0.62 17.31 2.59
N GLU A 318 -1.01 17.82 1.41
CA GLU A 318 -2.12 18.76 1.26
C GLU A 318 -3.46 18.11 1.64
N ARG A 319 -3.76 16.93 1.08
CA ARG A 319 -5.02 16.21 1.39
C ARG A 319 -5.02 15.67 2.82
N LEU A 320 -3.87 15.20 3.33
CA LEU A 320 -3.74 14.81 4.73
C LEU A 320 -4.01 15.99 5.68
N SER A 321 -3.49 17.17 5.38
CA SER A 321 -3.79 18.40 6.16
C SER A 321 -5.28 18.70 6.22
N MET A 322 -5.99 18.58 5.09
CA MET A 322 -7.47 18.72 5.06
C MET A 322 -8.16 17.70 5.97
N GLY A 323 -7.69 16.45 5.99
CA GLY A 323 -8.22 15.39 6.84
C GLY A 323 -7.97 15.63 8.33
N ILE A 324 -6.80 16.14 8.68
CA ILE A 324 -6.44 16.55 10.05
C ILE A 324 -7.37 17.66 10.51
N ASP A 325 -7.52 18.73 9.73
CA ASP A 325 -8.34 19.89 10.06
C ASP A 325 -9.82 19.54 10.20
N SER A 326 -10.33 18.66 9.33
CA SER A 326 -11.73 18.20 9.36
C SER A 326 -11.98 17.03 10.33
N LYS A 327 -10.93 16.44 10.91
CA LYS A 327 -11.00 15.24 11.76
C LYS A 327 -11.71 14.10 11.02
N ALA A 328 -11.31 13.83 9.79
CA ALA A 328 -11.96 12.87 8.93
C ALA A 328 -11.51 11.42 9.17
N ALA A 329 -10.28 11.23 9.62
CA ALA A 329 -9.66 9.91 9.82
C ALA A 329 -8.65 9.96 10.97
N ASN A 330 -8.06 8.82 11.33
CA ASN A 330 -6.99 8.69 12.32
C ASN A 330 -5.79 7.87 11.81
N ALA A 331 -5.82 7.47 10.54
CA ALA A 331 -4.71 6.79 9.88
C ALA A 331 -4.65 7.11 8.38
N ILE A 332 -3.48 6.94 7.80
CA ILE A 332 -3.23 7.10 6.37
C ILE A 332 -2.66 5.82 5.76
N LEU A 333 -3.15 5.46 4.58
CA LEU A 333 -2.48 4.48 3.72
C LEU A 333 -1.37 5.18 2.95
N VAL A 334 -0.19 4.55 2.89
CA VAL A 334 1.00 5.12 2.25
C VAL A 334 1.39 4.26 1.05
N LYS A 335 1.19 4.81 -0.14
CA LYS A 335 1.54 4.19 -1.42
C LYS A 335 2.56 5.09 -2.14
N VAL A 336 3.79 4.66 -2.23
CA VAL A 336 4.91 5.47 -2.78
C VAL A 336 4.65 6.01 -4.19
N ASN A 337 3.89 5.28 -5.01
CA ASN A 337 3.60 5.70 -6.38
C ASN A 337 2.42 6.67 -6.53
N GLN A 338 1.61 6.88 -5.46
CA GLN A 338 0.55 7.91 -5.48
C GLN A 338 1.11 9.32 -5.49
N VAL A 339 2.29 9.52 -4.93
CA VAL A 339 2.97 10.82 -4.87
C VAL A 339 4.21 10.86 -5.77
N GLY A 340 4.93 9.75 -5.93
CA GLY A 340 5.95 9.54 -6.97
C GLY A 340 7.39 9.86 -6.56
N THR A 341 7.68 10.21 -5.30
CA THR A 341 9.03 10.29 -4.75
C THR A 341 9.10 9.77 -3.31
N ILE A 342 10.26 9.33 -2.88
CA ILE A 342 10.50 8.91 -1.49
C ILE A 342 10.45 10.11 -0.55
N THR A 343 11.01 11.25 -0.94
CA THR A 343 10.99 12.47 -0.11
C THR A 343 9.56 12.90 0.22
N GLU A 344 8.68 13.05 -0.76
CA GLU A 344 7.28 13.42 -0.52
C GLU A 344 6.53 12.37 0.31
N THR A 345 6.85 11.07 0.09
CA THR A 345 6.30 9.97 0.90
C THR A 345 6.68 10.12 2.37
N LEU A 346 7.96 10.36 2.67
CA LEU A 346 8.45 10.53 4.04
C LEU A 346 7.90 11.81 4.69
N GLU A 347 7.82 12.92 3.95
CA GLU A 347 7.21 14.16 4.44
C GLU A 347 5.75 13.97 4.82
N THR A 348 4.99 13.18 4.06
CA THR A 348 3.60 12.84 4.38
C THR A 348 3.50 11.97 5.63
N MET A 349 4.38 10.97 5.79
CA MET A 349 4.42 10.12 6.98
C MET A 349 4.82 10.91 8.25
N ASP A 350 5.76 11.85 8.11
CA ASP A 350 6.17 12.73 9.21
C ASP A 350 5.01 13.64 9.66
N LEU A 351 4.26 14.20 8.70
CA LEU A 351 3.06 15.00 8.98
C LEU A 351 2.00 14.17 9.72
N ALA A 352 1.73 12.94 9.25
CA ALA A 352 0.81 12.00 9.88
C ALA A 352 1.21 11.74 11.35
N SER A 353 2.47 11.36 11.57
CA SER A 353 3.02 11.08 12.90
C SER A 353 2.95 12.29 13.83
N ALA A 354 3.26 13.50 13.34
CA ALA A 354 3.19 14.74 14.12
C ALA A 354 1.78 15.06 14.64
N HIS A 355 0.74 14.53 13.97
CA HIS A 355 -0.66 14.74 14.33
C HIS A 355 -1.34 13.50 14.94
N GLY A 356 -0.56 12.46 15.28
CA GLY A 356 -1.07 11.25 15.95
C GLY A 356 -1.82 10.30 15.01
N PHE A 357 -1.65 10.43 13.70
CA PHE A 357 -2.15 9.47 12.72
C PHE A 357 -1.23 8.24 12.65
N ASN A 358 -1.82 7.06 12.58
CA ASN A 358 -1.10 5.86 12.21
C ASN A 358 -0.79 5.86 10.70
N SER A 359 0.29 5.18 10.31
CA SER A 359 0.63 4.95 8.91
C SER A 359 0.56 3.45 8.59
N VAL A 360 -0.06 3.12 7.45
CA VAL A 360 -0.08 1.77 6.89
C VAL A 360 0.68 1.80 5.59
N VAL A 361 1.89 1.25 5.54
CA VAL A 361 2.66 1.15 4.29
C VAL A 361 2.04 0.07 3.41
N SER A 362 1.75 0.41 2.17
CA SER A 362 0.92 -0.43 1.30
C SER A 362 1.57 -0.74 -0.04
N HIS A 363 1.28 -1.94 -0.54
CA HIS A 363 1.49 -2.35 -1.92
C HIS A 363 0.46 -1.71 -2.87
N ARG A 364 0.51 -2.11 -4.14
CA ARG A 364 -0.54 -1.87 -5.14
C ARG A 364 -1.06 -3.19 -5.70
N SER A 365 -2.20 -3.13 -6.43
CA SER A 365 -2.76 -4.31 -7.10
C SER A 365 -1.82 -4.89 -8.17
N GLY A 366 -1.09 -4.07 -8.91
CA GLY A 366 0.01 -4.46 -9.79
C GLY A 366 1.36 -4.32 -9.10
N GLU A 367 1.91 -5.41 -8.62
CA GLU A 367 3.19 -5.47 -7.91
C GLU A 367 4.29 -6.15 -8.73
N THR A 368 5.51 -5.99 -8.25
CA THR A 368 6.72 -6.65 -8.75
C THR A 368 7.39 -7.42 -7.62
N GLU A 369 8.59 -7.98 -7.85
CA GLU A 369 9.41 -8.59 -6.79
C GLU A 369 10.12 -7.56 -5.91
N ASP A 370 10.02 -6.26 -6.21
CA ASP A 370 10.59 -5.19 -5.39
C ASP A 370 10.10 -5.26 -3.94
N THR A 371 11.00 -5.02 -2.99
CA THR A 371 10.71 -5.15 -1.56
C THR A 371 10.91 -3.84 -0.78
N THR A 372 11.12 -2.72 -1.47
CA THR A 372 11.40 -1.41 -0.86
C THR A 372 10.39 -1.05 0.22
N ILE A 373 9.09 -1.32 0.02
CA ILE A 373 8.05 -1.01 1.00
C ILE A 373 8.19 -1.79 2.32
N ALA A 374 8.79 -2.96 2.31
CA ALA A 374 9.06 -3.72 3.53
C ALA A 374 10.14 -3.03 4.38
N ASP A 375 11.24 -2.61 3.74
CA ASP A 375 12.31 -1.85 4.38
C ASP A 375 11.81 -0.47 4.84
N LEU A 376 10.98 0.20 4.02
CA LEU A 376 10.36 1.48 4.36
C LEU A 376 9.50 1.37 5.62
N ALA A 377 8.62 0.36 5.70
CA ALA A 377 7.75 0.15 6.86
C ALA A 377 8.54 -0.03 8.16
N VAL A 378 9.65 -0.78 8.11
CA VAL A 378 10.52 -1.00 9.28
C VAL A 378 11.34 0.25 9.60
N GLY A 379 11.94 0.89 8.59
CA GLY A 379 12.78 2.08 8.77
C GLY A 379 12.02 3.26 9.35
N THR A 380 10.86 3.56 8.84
CA THR A 380 10.00 4.67 9.29
C THR A 380 9.23 4.37 10.58
N ARG A 381 9.27 3.11 11.07
CA ARG A 381 8.46 2.66 12.22
C ARG A 381 6.95 2.83 11.97
N ALA A 382 6.48 2.61 10.75
CA ALA A 382 5.08 2.77 10.37
C ALA A 382 4.10 1.97 11.24
N GLY A 383 4.54 0.85 11.81
CA GLY A 383 3.77 0.00 12.70
C GLY A 383 2.84 -0.97 11.99
N GLN A 384 2.49 -0.73 10.72
CA GLN A 384 1.60 -1.56 9.93
C GLN A 384 2.07 -1.67 8.48
N ILE A 385 1.81 -2.83 7.84
CA ILE A 385 2.05 -3.05 6.42
C ILE A 385 0.89 -3.85 5.80
N LYS A 386 0.37 -3.35 4.68
CA LYS A 386 -0.64 -4.01 3.85
C LYS A 386 0.04 -4.46 2.55
N THR A 387 0.22 -5.77 2.37
CA THR A 387 0.94 -6.29 1.19
C THR A 387 0.35 -7.59 0.62
N GLY A 388 -0.98 -7.74 0.74
CA GLY A 388 -1.77 -8.80 0.12
C GLY A 388 -1.78 -10.11 0.90
N ALA A 389 -2.25 -11.18 0.25
CA ALA A 389 -2.27 -12.52 0.82
C ALA A 389 -0.85 -13.12 0.92
N PRO A 390 -0.66 -14.15 1.78
CA PRO A 390 0.60 -14.90 1.84
C PRO A 390 0.69 -15.89 0.66
N ALA A 391 0.39 -15.43 -0.53
CA ALA A 391 0.37 -16.17 -1.79
C ALA A 391 0.76 -15.23 -2.94
N ARG A 392 1.22 -15.77 -4.06
CA ARG A 392 1.83 -15.06 -5.20
C ARG A 392 3.19 -14.47 -4.84
N SER A 393 4.18 -14.64 -5.72
CA SER A 393 5.58 -14.29 -5.45
C SER A 393 5.79 -12.79 -5.22
N ASP A 394 5.03 -11.95 -5.90
CA ASP A 394 5.02 -10.50 -5.78
C ASP A 394 4.64 -10.02 -4.37
N ARG A 395 3.74 -10.74 -3.68
CA ARG A 395 3.33 -10.45 -2.29
C ARG A 395 4.30 -11.09 -1.29
N VAL A 396 4.59 -12.38 -1.50
CA VAL A 396 5.48 -13.15 -0.62
C VAL A 396 6.90 -12.58 -0.58
N ALA A 397 7.36 -11.91 -1.64
CA ALA A 397 8.67 -11.22 -1.64
C ALA A 397 8.81 -10.22 -0.47
N LYS A 398 7.76 -9.42 -0.19
CA LYS A 398 7.74 -8.44 0.91
C LYS A 398 7.74 -9.14 2.28
N TYR A 399 6.93 -10.18 2.46
CA TYR A 399 6.93 -10.99 3.69
C TYR A 399 8.28 -11.67 3.94
N ASN A 400 8.90 -12.20 2.89
CA ASN A 400 10.24 -12.80 2.97
C ASN A 400 11.30 -11.76 3.35
N GLN A 401 11.19 -10.52 2.86
CA GLN A 401 12.09 -9.44 3.23
C GLN A 401 11.89 -9.07 4.71
N LEU A 402 10.67 -8.94 5.18
CA LEU A 402 10.37 -8.71 6.60
C LEU A 402 10.90 -9.84 7.49
N LEU A 403 10.80 -11.12 7.06
CA LEU A 403 11.42 -12.24 7.78
C LEU A 403 12.95 -12.15 7.84
N ARG A 404 13.62 -11.63 6.79
CA ARG A 404 15.07 -11.38 6.83
C ARG A 404 15.39 -10.27 7.83
N ILE A 405 14.63 -9.16 7.77
CA ILE A 405 14.82 -8.02 8.67
C ILE A 405 14.56 -8.43 10.13
N SER A 406 13.61 -9.31 10.41
CA SER A 406 13.30 -9.78 11.78
C SER A 406 14.44 -10.54 12.47
N ASN A 407 15.47 -10.96 11.73
CA ASN A 407 16.70 -11.49 12.33
C ASN A 407 17.59 -10.40 12.98
N GLU A 408 17.39 -9.14 12.60
CA GLU A 408 18.16 -7.98 13.07
C GLU A 408 17.30 -7.06 13.94
N VAL A 409 16.00 -6.99 13.69
CA VAL A 409 15.00 -6.16 14.39
C VAL A 409 14.04 -7.05 15.15
N SER A 410 14.12 -7.04 16.47
CA SER A 410 13.25 -7.84 17.34
C SER A 410 12.04 -7.08 17.89
N GLU A 411 12.04 -5.73 17.81
CA GLU A 411 10.92 -4.94 18.30
C GLU A 411 9.71 -5.16 17.37
N TYR A 412 8.66 -5.75 17.92
CA TYR A 412 7.35 -5.92 17.30
C TYR A 412 6.31 -5.41 18.28
N ARG A 413 5.50 -4.46 17.90
CA ARG A 413 4.50 -3.84 18.76
C ARG A 413 3.30 -3.41 17.94
N SER A 414 2.14 -3.85 18.37
CA SER A 414 0.87 -3.42 17.80
C SER A 414 0.56 -1.94 18.13
N PRO A 415 -0.05 -1.21 17.21
CA PRO A 415 -0.67 0.09 17.49
C PRO A 415 -2.05 -0.02 18.17
N PHE A 416 -2.58 -1.26 18.35
CA PHE A 416 -3.91 -1.55 18.92
C PHE A 416 -3.85 -2.08 20.35
#